data_222529cc728ca00f371b7adddbdbb21c
#
_entry.id   222529cc728ca00f371b7adddbdbb21c
#
_cell.length_a   1.000
_cell.length_b   1.000
_cell.length_c   1.000
_cell.angle_alpha   90.00
_cell.angle_beta   90.00
_cell.angle_gamma   90.00
#
_symmetry.space_group_name_H-M   'P 1'
#
loop_
_entity.id
_entity.type
_entity.pdbx_description
1 polymer ?
#
loop_
_entity_poly.entity_id
_entity_poly.type
_entity_poly.pdbx_seq_one_letter_code
_entity_poly.pdbx_strand_id
1 'polypeptide(L)'
;MAGASLLILVFVFVPMADLAVLLPTRTTPYRRTLKERLERPPSLCCRGRAAINARESPQTGKGSERMARLHSQVSAASERFQGNAAAMQRLTEELRTKTAKAALGGPESSRARHAARGKLLPRERVEHLVDPGSPFLELSPLAADGMYDGEAPAAGVITGIGRIAGRECVIVCNDATVKGGAYFPITVKKHLRAQEVAIENNLPCVYLVDSGGANLPHQSEVFPDREHFGRIFYNQANMSAHGIPQVAAVMGSCTAGGAYVPAMSDETVIVRRQGTIFLGGPPLVKAATGEVISAEDLGGADVHARRSGVADHYAANDAHALQIVRDIVKNFNRPKRLMLDAREPREPAFDPAELDGIVPQDVREPYDVREVIARLVDGSEFDEFKKLYGETLVTGFAHLNGLPIGILANNGILFSESAQKAAHFIQLCDQRGIPLVFLQNITGFMVGSKYEAGGIAKDGAKMVTAVATARVPKFTVVIGGSYGAGNYGMCGRAYSPRFLFMWPNSRISVMGGEQAASVLATVKRDAMEAKGQTWPADEEARFKAPIRDLYEREGSPYFSTARLWDDGVIAPRDTRRILSLALSAALNAPHGRAADREAGFGVFRM
;
A
#
# COMPACT_ATOMS: atom_id res chain seq x y z
N MET A 1 31.14 -23.76 -27.42
CA MET A 1 30.12 -24.35 -28.30
C MET A 1 29.45 -25.44 -27.51
N ALA A 2 28.21 -25.29 -27.21
CA ALA A 2 27.18 -26.25 -26.88
C ALA A 2 26.18 -25.54 -25.95
N GLY A 3 25.02 -25.28 -26.51
CA GLY A 3 23.94 -24.55 -25.90
C GLY A 3 23.18 -25.39 -24.88
N ALA A 4 22.84 -24.76 -23.77
CA ALA A 4 21.90 -25.26 -22.80
C ALA A 4 20.51 -24.75 -23.20
N SER A 5 19.65 -25.65 -23.66
CA SER A 5 18.25 -25.39 -23.94
C SER A 5 17.49 -25.20 -22.62
N LEU A 6 17.00 -24.03 -22.41
CA LEU A 6 16.09 -23.67 -21.32
C LEU A 6 14.69 -24.14 -21.70
N LEU A 7 14.16 -25.15 -21.02
CA LEU A 7 12.79 -25.61 -21.18
C LEU A 7 11.84 -24.65 -20.47
N ILE A 8 11.23 -23.76 -21.25
CA ILE A 8 10.13 -22.91 -20.80
C ILE A 8 8.86 -23.74 -20.87
N LEU A 9 8.19 -23.93 -19.73
CA LEU A 9 6.84 -24.50 -19.68
C LEU A 9 5.86 -23.44 -20.23
N VAL A 10 5.48 -23.60 -21.49
CA VAL A 10 4.47 -22.79 -22.16
C VAL A 10 3.10 -23.34 -21.75
N PHE A 11 2.30 -22.54 -21.08
CA PHE A 11 0.85 -22.77 -21.01
C PHE A 11 0.25 -22.61 -22.40
N VAL A 12 -0.25 -23.70 -22.96
CA VAL A 12 -0.96 -23.68 -24.24
C VAL A 12 -2.32 -23.04 -24.04
N PHE A 13 -2.46 -21.83 -24.55
CA PHE A 13 -3.77 -21.24 -24.83
C PHE A 13 -4.27 -21.80 -26.16
N VAL A 14 -5.40 -22.50 -26.11
CA VAL A 14 -6.15 -22.91 -27.30
C VAL A 14 -7.04 -21.72 -27.70
N PRO A 15 -6.93 -21.19 -28.91
CA PRO A 15 -7.86 -20.18 -29.38
C PRO A 15 -9.17 -20.84 -29.84
N MET A 16 -10.29 -20.50 -29.23
CA MET A 16 -11.59 -20.73 -29.82
C MET A 16 -11.89 -19.62 -30.82
N ALA A 17 -11.84 -19.96 -32.10
CA ALA A 17 -12.39 -19.16 -33.18
C ALA A 17 -13.80 -19.65 -33.52
N ASP A 18 -14.65 -18.67 -33.85
CA ASP A 18 -15.90 -18.78 -34.60
C ASP A 18 -17.10 -19.53 -34.02
N LEU A 19 -18.02 -18.77 -33.45
CA LEU A 19 -19.45 -18.97 -33.72
C LEU A 19 -20.18 -17.62 -33.72
N ALA A 20 -20.28 -17.05 -34.90
CA ALA A 20 -21.23 -15.97 -35.21
C ALA A 20 -22.54 -16.59 -35.66
N VAL A 21 -23.64 -16.46 -34.92
CA VAL A 21 -25.00 -16.58 -35.52
C VAL A 21 -26.02 -15.76 -34.72
N LEU A 22 -26.54 -14.72 -35.37
CA LEU A 22 -27.91 -14.21 -35.34
C LEU A 22 -28.47 -13.49 -34.11
N LEU A 23 -28.49 -12.16 -34.25
CA LEU A 23 -29.47 -11.28 -33.64
C LEU A 23 -30.87 -11.45 -34.28
N PRO A 24 -31.93 -11.11 -33.56
CA PRO A 24 -32.86 -10.15 -34.16
C PRO A 24 -33.12 -8.93 -33.29
N THR A 25 -33.02 -7.81 -33.95
CA THR A 25 -33.52 -6.50 -33.58
C THR A 25 -35.01 -6.47 -33.29
N ARG A 26 -35.42 -5.86 -32.18
CA ARG A 26 -36.73 -5.15 -32.12
C ARG A 26 -36.59 -3.91 -31.23
N THR A 27 -36.65 -2.81 -31.87
CA THR A 27 -36.98 -1.48 -31.36
C THR A 27 -38.45 -1.40 -30.98
N THR A 28 -38.80 -0.80 -29.86
CA THR A 28 -39.86 0.24 -29.78
C THR A 28 -39.89 0.87 -28.37
N PRO A 29 -40.23 2.16 -28.24
CA PRO A 29 -40.08 2.95 -27.05
C PRO A 29 -41.38 3.01 -26.23
N TYR A 30 -41.26 3.08 -24.89
CA TYR A 30 -42.42 3.45 -24.05
C TYR A 30 -42.06 4.62 -23.17
N ARG A 31 -42.39 5.84 -23.65
CA ARG A 31 -42.60 7.01 -22.80
C ARG A 31 -43.99 6.86 -22.15
N ARG A 32 -44.08 6.93 -20.85
CA ARG A 32 -45.28 7.43 -20.16
C ARG A 32 -44.94 8.16 -18.89
N THR A 33 -45.27 9.38 -18.89
CA THR A 33 -45.45 10.40 -17.86
C THR A 33 -46.18 9.90 -16.63
N LEU A 34 -45.64 10.31 -15.45
CA LEU A 34 -46.37 10.33 -14.20
C LEU A 34 -46.25 11.73 -13.60
N LYS A 35 -47.32 12.50 -13.83
CA LYS A 35 -47.69 13.68 -13.08
C LYS A 35 -48.92 13.30 -12.22
N GLU A 36 -49.00 13.91 -11.04
CA GLU A 36 -50.14 14.01 -10.14
C GLU A 36 -50.39 12.87 -9.13
N ARG A 37 -50.00 13.18 -7.87
CA ARG A 37 -50.96 13.35 -6.77
C ARG A 37 -50.29 13.91 -5.52
N LEU A 38 -50.52 15.20 -5.33
CA LEU A 38 -50.44 15.92 -4.05
C LEU A 38 -51.78 15.84 -3.34
N GLU A 39 -51.75 16.05 -2.00
CA GLU A 39 -52.84 16.34 -1.05
C GLU A 39 -53.45 15.13 -0.34
N ARG A 40 -53.53 15.02 0.99
CA ARG A 40 -53.70 15.95 2.14
C ARG A 40 -53.46 15.19 3.47
N PRO A 41 -53.25 15.85 4.62
CA PRO A 41 -53.00 15.23 5.91
C PRO A 41 -54.29 14.97 6.70
N PRO A 42 -54.29 14.08 7.69
CA PRO A 42 -55.36 14.04 8.71
C PRO A 42 -54.88 14.58 10.07
N SER A 43 -55.80 15.31 10.61
CA SER A 43 -55.89 15.95 11.90
C SER A 43 -56.03 15.01 13.10
N LEU A 44 -55.47 15.52 14.22
CA LEU A 44 -55.86 15.34 15.64
C LEU A 44 -57.07 14.50 16.01
N CYS A 45 -56.94 13.64 17.03
CA CYS A 45 -57.80 13.72 18.23
C CYS A 45 -57.28 12.93 19.45
N CYS A 46 -57.04 13.65 20.52
CA CYS A 46 -57.52 13.52 21.93
C CYS A 46 -57.16 12.33 22.84
N ARG A 47 -56.36 12.67 23.83
CA ARG A 47 -56.61 12.49 25.31
C ARG A 47 -56.87 11.12 25.88
N GLY A 48 -55.97 10.71 26.80
CA GLY A 48 -56.20 9.75 27.85
C GLY A 48 -55.06 9.76 28.86
N ARG A 49 -55.21 10.54 29.95
CA ARG A 49 -54.33 10.47 31.15
C ARG A 49 -54.61 9.18 31.89
N ALA A 50 -53.62 8.37 32.16
CA ALA A 50 -53.62 7.46 33.28
C ALA A 50 -52.29 7.53 33.99
N ALA A 51 -52.33 8.00 35.23
CA ALA A 51 -51.23 7.99 36.17
C ALA A 51 -50.98 6.54 36.61
N ILE A 52 -49.82 6.00 36.45
CA ILE A 52 -49.37 4.76 37.09
C ILE A 52 -48.07 5.00 37.79
N ASN A 53 -48.08 4.71 39.05
CA ASN A 53 -47.07 4.76 40.10
C ASN A 53 -45.63 4.52 39.66
N ALA A 54 -44.78 5.42 40.04
CA ALA A 54 -43.33 5.22 40.12
C ALA A 54 -43.03 4.07 41.11
N ARG A 55 -42.58 2.93 40.58
CA ARG A 55 -41.77 1.98 41.31
C ARG A 55 -40.33 2.23 40.91
N GLU A 56 -39.55 2.59 41.89
CA GLU A 56 -38.08 2.67 41.75
C GLU A 56 -37.54 1.35 41.21
N SER A 57 -37.06 1.38 40.00
CA SER A 57 -36.24 0.30 39.44
C SER A 57 -34.83 0.44 39.99
N PRO A 58 -34.15 -0.66 40.37
CA PRO A 58 -32.75 -0.57 40.83
C PRO A 58 -31.91 -0.05 39.66
N GLN A 59 -31.07 0.91 39.94
CA GLN A 59 -30.03 1.40 39.03
C GLN A 59 -29.13 0.23 38.67
N THR A 60 -29.42 -0.45 37.58
CA THR A 60 -28.42 -1.29 36.92
C THR A 60 -27.36 -0.36 36.33
N GLY A 61 -26.20 -0.34 36.97
CA GLY A 61 -25.04 0.35 36.46
C GLY A 61 -24.82 -0.06 35.01
N LYS A 62 -24.68 0.93 34.12
CA LYS A 62 -24.18 0.73 32.77
C LYS A 62 -22.74 0.21 32.86
N GLY A 63 -22.59 -1.08 33.08
CA GLY A 63 -21.37 -1.79 32.74
C GLY A 63 -21.26 -1.78 31.24
N SER A 64 -20.39 -0.96 30.66
CA SER A 64 -19.97 -1.17 29.28
C SER A 64 -19.40 -2.60 29.24
N GLU A 65 -20.09 -3.49 28.51
CA GLU A 65 -19.52 -4.82 28.23
C GLU A 65 -18.19 -4.60 27.50
N ARG A 66 -17.11 -4.74 28.24
CA ARG A 66 -15.75 -4.67 27.67
C ARG A 66 -15.53 -5.97 26.91
N MET A 67 -14.97 -5.89 25.70
CA MET A 67 -14.43 -7.04 24.98
C MET A 67 -13.47 -7.80 25.90
N ALA A 68 -13.38 -9.12 25.76
CA ALA A 68 -12.47 -9.92 26.56
C ALA A 68 -11.02 -9.52 26.26
N ARG A 69 -10.24 -9.25 27.31
CA ARG A 69 -8.80 -9.01 27.18
C ARG A 69 -8.09 -10.31 26.84
N LEU A 70 -7.18 -10.27 25.86
CA LEU A 70 -6.28 -11.38 25.60
C LEU A 70 -5.31 -11.59 26.78
N HIS A 71 -5.01 -12.85 27.07
CA HIS A 71 -4.01 -13.22 28.05
C HIS A 71 -2.71 -13.58 27.32
N SER A 72 -1.59 -13.02 27.76
CA SER A 72 -0.28 -13.36 27.22
C SER A 72 0.35 -14.51 28.03
N GLN A 73 0.96 -15.45 27.30
CA GLN A 73 1.78 -16.52 27.85
C GLN A 73 3.27 -16.27 27.62
N VAL A 74 3.62 -15.14 27.05
CA VAL A 74 5.00 -14.75 26.75
C VAL A 74 5.74 -14.39 28.03
N SER A 75 6.91 -15.00 28.22
CA SER A 75 7.85 -14.62 29.26
C SER A 75 9.08 -13.96 28.64
N ALA A 76 9.24 -12.66 28.87
CA ALA A 76 10.41 -11.91 28.40
C ALA A 76 11.75 -12.41 28.97
N ALA A 77 11.71 -13.17 30.09
CA ALA A 77 12.88 -13.79 30.69
C ALA A 77 13.28 -15.13 30.07
N SER A 78 12.44 -15.71 29.20
CA SER A 78 12.76 -16.99 28.56
C SER A 78 13.90 -16.85 27.54
N GLU A 79 14.77 -17.87 27.45
CA GLU A 79 15.86 -17.91 26.46
C GLU A 79 15.35 -17.80 25.05
N ARG A 80 14.20 -18.42 24.74
CA ARG A 80 13.56 -18.33 23.42
C ARG A 80 13.20 -16.88 23.07
N PHE A 81 12.55 -16.17 23.99
CA PHE A 81 12.19 -14.77 23.79
C PHE A 81 13.43 -13.89 23.57
N GLN A 82 14.43 -14.04 24.42
CA GLN A 82 15.67 -13.27 24.33
C GLN A 82 16.45 -13.55 23.05
N GLY A 83 16.51 -14.82 22.61
CA GLY A 83 17.11 -15.21 21.34
C GLY A 83 16.41 -14.58 20.15
N ASN A 84 15.07 -14.65 20.11
CA ASN A 84 14.26 -14.01 19.07
C ASN A 84 14.42 -12.50 19.06
N ALA A 85 14.36 -11.86 20.24
CA ALA A 85 14.51 -10.41 20.37
C ALA A 85 15.87 -9.94 19.86
N ALA A 86 16.96 -10.62 20.24
CA ALA A 86 18.30 -10.30 19.76
C ALA A 86 18.44 -10.43 18.24
N ALA A 87 17.77 -11.42 17.63
CA ALA A 87 17.77 -11.58 16.19
C ALA A 87 16.96 -10.48 15.49
N MET A 88 15.75 -10.19 15.99
CA MET A 88 14.92 -9.14 15.42
C MET A 88 15.57 -7.76 15.54
N GLN A 89 16.27 -7.50 16.65
CA GLN A 89 17.03 -6.27 16.83
C GLN A 89 18.14 -6.11 15.78
N ARG A 90 18.87 -7.19 15.44
CA ARG A 90 19.86 -7.14 14.33
C ARG A 90 19.21 -6.78 13.01
N LEU A 91 18.08 -7.42 12.68
CA LEU A 91 17.32 -7.12 11.44
C LEU A 91 16.77 -5.70 11.44
N THR A 92 16.31 -5.20 12.58
CA THR A 92 15.81 -3.82 12.71
C THR A 92 16.94 -2.81 12.57
N GLU A 93 18.13 -3.11 13.10
CA GLU A 93 19.30 -2.24 12.93
C GLU A 93 19.80 -2.22 11.49
N GLU A 94 19.77 -3.36 10.78
CA GLU A 94 20.03 -3.41 9.35
C GLU A 94 19.04 -2.51 8.58
N LEU A 95 17.74 -2.62 8.89
CA LEU A 95 16.69 -1.79 8.31
C LEU A 95 16.97 -0.29 8.53
N ARG A 96 17.32 0.09 9.76
CA ARG A 96 17.66 1.49 10.11
C ARG A 96 18.84 1.99 9.30
N THR A 97 19.90 1.19 9.22
CA THR A 97 21.12 1.53 8.47
C THR A 97 20.82 1.72 6.99
N LYS A 98 20.08 0.80 6.37
CA LYS A 98 19.66 0.92 4.97
C LYS A 98 18.79 2.15 4.73
N THR A 99 17.81 2.38 5.60
CA THR A 99 16.90 3.53 5.50
C THR A 99 17.65 4.85 5.68
N ALA A 100 18.57 4.94 6.65
CA ALA A 100 19.40 6.12 6.85
C ALA A 100 20.29 6.39 5.64
N LYS A 101 20.88 5.35 5.03
CA LYS A 101 21.67 5.48 3.81
C LYS A 101 20.83 5.98 2.64
N ALA A 102 19.66 5.40 2.40
CA ALA A 102 18.76 5.82 1.33
C ALA A 102 18.25 7.25 1.54
N ALA A 103 18.05 7.65 2.80
CA ALA A 103 17.63 8.99 3.17
C ALA A 103 18.62 10.09 2.83
N LEU A 104 19.89 9.78 2.65
CA LEU A 104 20.91 10.76 2.19
C LEU A 104 20.64 11.24 0.76
N GLY A 105 19.94 10.45 -0.07
CA GLY A 105 19.72 10.77 -1.47
C GLY A 105 21.00 10.63 -2.31
N GLY A 106 21.26 11.59 -3.18
CA GLY A 106 22.41 11.56 -4.09
C GLY A 106 23.78 11.75 -3.39
N PRO A 107 24.88 11.63 -4.16
CA PRO A 107 26.24 11.79 -3.64
C PRO A 107 26.46 13.14 -2.96
N GLU A 108 27.40 13.19 -2.00
CA GLU A 108 27.74 14.40 -1.25
C GLU A 108 28.01 15.63 -2.17
N SER A 109 28.74 15.41 -3.26
CA SER A 109 29.06 16.49 -4.24
C SER A 109 27.78 17.05 -4.91
N SER A 110 26.77 16.22 -5.13
CA SER A 110 25.47 16.65 -5.69
C SER A 110 24.64 17.39 -4.65
N ARG A 111 24.62 16.92 -3.40
CA ARG A 111 23.95 17.60 -2.28
C ARG A 111 24.56 18.95 -1.99
N ALA A 112 25.89 19.03 -1.89
CA ALA A 112 26.61 20.29 -1.69
C ALA A 112 26.34 21.30 -2.83
N ARG A 113 26.33 20.86 -4.08
CA ARG A 113 25.98 21.69 -5.24
C ARG A 113 24.52 22.16 -5.20
N HIS A 114 23.61 21.32 -4.73
CA HIS A 114 22.19 21.65 -4.57
C HIS A 114 22.02 22.75 -3.51
N ALA A 115 22.60 22.57 -2.34
CA ALA A 115 22.56 23.53 -1.25
C ALA A 115 23.26 24.87 -1.60
N ALA A 116 24.40 24.83 -2.30
CA ALA A 116 25.10 26.02 -2.76
C ALA A 116 24.29 26.92 -3.71
N ARG A 117 23.21 26.38 -4.33
CA ARG A 117 22.25 27.13 -5.13
C ARG A 117 21.13 27.78 -4.28
N GLY A 118 21.20 27.68 -2.96
CA GLY A 118 20.17 28.20 -2.05
C GLY A 118 18.88 27.37 -2.00
N LYS A 119 18.94 26.10 -2.42
CA LYS A 119 17.82 25.17 -2.39
C LYS A 119 17.83 24.35 -1.11
N LEU A 120 16.66 24.10 -0.56
CA LEU A 120 16.47 23.10 0.50
C LEU A 120 16.69 21.69 -0.07
N LEU A 121 17.28 20.79 0.71
CA LEU A 121 17.34 19.38 0.36
C LEU A 121 15.91 18.78 0.32
N PRO A 122 15.66 17.72 -0.48
CA PRO A 122 14.30 17.19 -0.63
C PRO A 122 13.61 16.82 0.67
N ARG A 123 14.33 16.24 1.64
CA ARG A 123 13.76 15.91 2.95
C ARG A 123 13.46 17.16 3.77
N GLU A 124 14.29 18.17 3.71
CA GLU A 124 14.03 19.47 4.33
C GLU A 124 12.79 20.14 3.74
N ARG A 125 12.58 20.02 2.40
CA ARG A 125 11.34 20.50 1.77
C ARG A 125 10.10 19.82 2.34
N VAL A 126 10.13 18.49 2.51
CA VAL A 126 9.01 17.75 3.11
C VAL A 126 8.81 18.15 4.57
N GLU A 127 9.89 18.25 5.35
CA GLU A 127 9.82 18.65 6.77
C GLU A 127 9.23 20.05 6.98
N HIS A 128 9.61 21.01 6.11
CA HIS A 128 9.05 22.38 6.17
C HIS A 128 7.60 22.46 5.65
N LEU A 129 7.18 21.50 4.82
CA LEU A 129 5.83 21.47 4.26
C LEU A 129 4.80 20.93 5.25
N VAL A 130 5.14 19.86 5.98
CA VAL A 130 4.22 19.20 6.93
C VAL A 130 4.02 20.04 8.19
N ASP A 131 2.94 19.78 8.91
CA ASP A 131 2.67 20.47 10.16
C ASP A 131 3.72 20.12 11.22
N PRO A 132 4.25 21.11 11.96
CA PRO A 132 5.26 20.86 12.99
C PRO A 132 4.80 19.78 13.99
N GLY A 133 5.67 18.80 14.26
CA GLY A 133 5.38 17.71 15.18
C GLY A 133 4.39 16.67 14.67
N SER A 134 3.85 16.82 13.45
CA SER A 134 3.00 15.78 12.86
C SER A 134 3.84 14.66 12.25
N PRO A 135 3.36 13.40 12.31
CA PRO A 135 4.08 12.28 11.69
C PRO A 135 4.01 12.37 10.17
N PHE A 136 5.07 11.89 9.52
CA PHE A 136 5.12 11.63 8.09
C PHE A 136 5.19 10.12 7.85
N LEU A 137 4.19 9.56 7.18
CA LEU A 137 4.19 8.17 6.76
C LEU A 137 4.89 8.07 5.40
N GLU A 138 6.21 7.90 5.41
CA GLU A 138 6.99 7.71 4.19
C GLU A 138 6.67 6.35 3.57
N LEU A 139 6.41 6.32 2.27
CA LEU A 139 6.12 5.12 1.49
C LEU A 139 7.35 4.69 0.70
N SER A 140 7.67 3.40 0.79
CA SER A 140 8.75 2.73 0.06
C SER A 140 10.11 3.49 0.13
N PRO A 141 10.63 3.79 1.33
CA PRO A 141 11.89 4.52 1.49
C PRO A 141 13.09 3.75 0.90
N LEU A 142 12.99 2.43 0.76
CA LEU A 142 14.02 1.56 0.18
C LEU A 142 13.73 1.14 -1.26
N ALA A 143 12.86 1.85 -1.98
CA ALA A 143 12.66 1.61 -3.40
C ALA A 143 13.99 1.74 -4.15
N ALA A 144 14.25 0.81 -5.08
CA ALA A 144 15.49 0.66 -5.83
C ALA A 144 16.74 0.24 -5.02
N ASP A 145 16.63 -0.20 -3.76
CA ASP A 145 17.79 -0.71 -3.00
C ASP A 145 18.45 -1.88 -3.76
N GLY A 146 19.76 -1.76 -4.06
CA GLY A 146 20.50 -2.75 -4.83
C GLY A 146 20.14 -2.84 -6.33
N MET A 147 19.37 -1.89 -6.86
CA MET A 147 19.08 -1.78 -8.30
C MET A 147 19.88 -0.63 -8.93
N TYR A 148 20.04 -0.66 -10.27
CA TYR A 148 20.71 0.39 -11.05
C TYR A 148 22.10 0.77 -10.49
N ASP A 149 22.90 -0.22 -10.09
CA ASP A 149 24.23 -0.04 -9.48
C ASP A 149 24.26 0.96 -8.29
N GLY A 150 23.12 1.08 -7.59
CA GLY A 150 22.94 2.00 -6.46
C GLY A 150 22.75 3.48 -6.86
N GLU A 151 22.54 3.77 -8.13
CA GLU A 151 22.44 5.15 -8.65
C GLU A 151 21.11 5.84 -8.35
N ALA A 152 20.07 5.10 -7.91
CA ALA A 152 18.73 5.61 -7.67
C ALA A 152 18.25 5.36 -6.22
N PRO A 153 18.94 5.85 -5.17
CA PRO A 153 18.51 5.67 -3.80
C PRO A 153 17.09 6.23 -3.60
N ALA A 154 16.25 5.50 -2.85
CA ALA A 154 14.83 5.81 -2.66
C ALA A 154 14.07 6.04 -3.98
N ALA A 155 14.55 5.46 -5.10
CA ALA A 155 14.05 5.69 -6.46
C ALA A 155 14.14 7.16 -6.93
N GLY A 156 14.98 8.00 -6.34
CA GLY A 156 15.11 9.43 -6.68
C GLY A 156 13.88 10.28 -6.41
N VAL A 157 12.93 9.79 -5.60
CA VAL A 157 11.70 10.50 -5.23
C VAL A 157 11.24 10.11 -3.82
N ILE A 158 10.90 11.08 -3.00
CA ILE A 158 10.27 10.86 -1.69
C ILE A 158 8.77 10.87 -1.88
N THR A 159 8.08 9.84 -1.39
CA THR A 159 6.63 9.75 -1.39
C THR A 159 6.12 9.40 -0.01
N GLY A 160 4.98 9.96 0.38
CA GLY A 160 4.40 9.65 1.68
C GLY A 160 3.14 10.45 1.96
N ILE A 161 2.60 10.26 3.15
CA ILE A 161 1.42 10.98 3.63
C ILE A 161 1.85 11.83 4.81
N GLY A 162 1.61 13.13 4.70
CA GLY A 162 1.86 14.11 5.76
C GLY A 162 0.64 15.00 5.99
N ARG A 163 0.59 15.61 7.16
CA ARG A 163 -0.44 16.59 7.46
C ARG A 163 0.05 17.99 7.10
N ILE A 164 -0.68 18.67 6.22
CA ILE A 164 -0.40 20.03 5.75
C ILE A 164 -1.59 20.92 6.12
N ALA A 165 -1.38 21.94 6.91
CA ALA A 165 -2.44 22.84 7.40
C ALA A 165 -3.66 22.05 7.95
N GLY A 166 -3.40 21.02 8.75
CA GLY A 166 -4.42 20.16 9.37
C GLY A 166 -5.02 19.09 8.47
N ARG A 167 -4.62 18.96 7.19
CA ARG A 167 -5.17 18.00 6.22
C ARG A 167 -4.15 16.94 5.83
N GLU A 168 -4.56 15.69 5.78
CA GLU A 168 -3.73 14.60 5.27
C GLU A 168 -3.60 14.72 3.74
N CYS A 169 -2.37 14.79 3.25
CA CYS A 169 -2.06 14.93 1.83
C CYS A 169 -1.00 13.89 1.43
N VAL A 170 -1.09 13.38 0.22
CA VAL A 170 0.01 12.66 -0.41
C VAL A 170 1.04 13.69 -0.88
N ILE A 171 2.31 13.45 -0.60
CA ILE A 171 3.43 14.28 -1.00
C ILE A 171 4.31 13.47 -1.95
N VAL A 172 4.67 14.05 -3.09
CA VAL A 172 5.61 13.51 -4.07
C VAL A 172 6.71 14.55 -4.26
N CYS A 173 7.91 14.29 -3.76
CA CYS A 173 9.03 15.23 -3.79
C CYS A 173 10.18 14.64 -4.59
N ASN A 174 10.53 15.23 -5.73
CA ASN A 174 11.69 14.82 -6.52
C ASN A 174 12.99 15.06 -5.78
N ASP A 175 13.92 14.14 -5.88
CA ASP A 175 15.30 14.32 -5.41
C ASP A 175 16.26 14.65 -6.56
N ALA A 176 16.45 15.94 -6.80
CA ALA A 176 17.37 16.41 -7.84
C ALA A 176 18.85 16.11 -7.53
N THR A 177 19.21 15.69 -6.31
CA THR A 177 20.56 15.24 -5.98
C THR A 177 20.84 13.84 -6.55
N VAL A 178 19.80 13.08 -6.87
CA VAL A 178 19.85 11.78 -7.54
C VAL A 178 19.70 11.99 -9.05
N LYS A 179 20.81 11.91 -9.78
CA LYS A 179 20.84 12.04 -11.26
C LYS A 179 20.04 13.22 -11.82
N GLY A 180 20.03 14.36 -11.11
CA GLY A 180 19.29 15.55 -11.53
C GLY A 180 17.75 15.40 -11.48
N GLY A 181 17.23 14.49 -10.68
CA GLY A 181 15.78 14.20 -10.61
C GLY A 181 15.27 13.42 -11.83
N ALA A 182 16.13 12.68 -12.52
CA ALA A 182 15.72 11.83 -13.65
C ALA A 182 14.88 10.65 -13.18
N TYR A 183 13.83 10.33 -13.94
CA TYR A 183 12.93 9.21 -13.67
C TYR A 183 13.47 7.91 -14.26
N PHE A 184 13.87 7.00 -13.39
CA PHE A 184 14.11 5.58 -13.70
C PHE A 184 12.76 4.83 -13.79
N PRO A 185 12.71 3.60 -14.32
CA PRO A 185 11.49 2.79 -14.33
C PRO A 185 10.84 2.67 -12.94
N ILE A 186 11.66 2.45 -11.91
CA ILE A 186 11.19 2.35 -10.53
C ILE A 186 10.71 3.69 -9.95
N THR A 187 11.26 4.83 -10.42
CA THR A 187 10.79 6.16 -10.04
C THR A 187 9.36 6.39 -10.53
N VAL A 188 9.09 6.00 -11.79
CA VAL A 188 7.74 6.04 -12.36
C VAL A 188 6.79 5.18 -11.55
N LYS A 189 7.16 3.93 -11.27
CA LYS A 189 6.35 3.00 -10.47
C LYS A 189 6.03 3.57 -9.07
N LYS A 190 7.01 4.20 -8.43
CA LYS A 190 6.83 4.82 -7.10
C LYS A 190 5.90 6.05 -7.16
N HIS A 191 6.04 6.88 -8.18
CA HIS A 191 5.14 8.02 -8.40
C HIS A 191 3.69 7.55 -8.65
N LEU A 192 3.52 6.56 -9.53
CA LEU A 192 2.21 5.97 -9.81
C LEU A 192 1.57 5.37 -8.54
N ARG A 193 2.36 4.69 -7.70
CA ARG A 193 1.86 4.19 -6.42
C ARG A 193 1.41 5.32 -5.48
N ALA A 194 2.13 6.43 -5.43
CA ALA A 194 1.72 7.60 -4.65
C ALA A 194 0.37 8.17 -5.15
N GLN A 195 0.18 8.26 -6.46
CA GLN A 195 -1.10 8.68 -7.05
C GLN A 195 -2.22 7.66 -6.77
N GLU A 196 -1.94 6.36 -6.86
CA GLU A 196 -2.90 5.31 -6.49
C GLU A 196 -3.34 5.46 -5.02
N VAL A 197 -2.39 5.69 -4.10
CA VAL A 197 -2.70 5.99 -2.70
C VAL A 197 -3.57 7.24 -2.56
N ALA A 198 -3.30 8.30 -3.33
CA ALA A 198 -4.11 9.51 -3.33
C ALA A 198 -5.54 9.24 -3.81
N ILE A 199 -5.70 8.51 -4.92
CA ILE A 199 -6.99 8.15 -5.52
C ILE A 199 -7.81 7.28 -4.56
N GLU A 200 -7.23 6.17 -4.10
CA GLU A 200 -7.93 5.19 -3.27
C GLU A 200 -8.36 5.74 -1.91
N ASN A 201 -7.58 6.68 -1.37
CA ASN A 201 -7.83 7.27 -0.07
C ASN A 201 -8.42 8.68 -0.15
N ASN A 202 -8.75 9.17 -1.36
CA ASN A 202 -9.33 10.49 -1.60
C ASN A 202 -8.52 11.63 -0.95
N LEU A 203 -7.19 11.56 -1.08
CA LEU A 203 -6.24 12.50 -0.49
C LEU A 203 -5.79 13.53 -1.52
N PRO A 204 -5.73 14.83 -1.19
CA PRO A 204 -5.04 15.83 -2.00
C PRO A 204 -3.60 15.39 -2.28
N CYS A 205 -3.06 15.74 -3.45
CA CYS A 205 -1.70 15.41 -3.83
C CYS A 205 -0.86 16.69 -4.02
N VAL A 206 0.31 16.74 -3.38
CA VAL A 206 1.25 17.85 -3.47
C VAL A 206 2.54 17.36 -4.13
N TYR A 207 2.91 17.98 -5.24
CA TYR A 207 4.12 17.68 -6.01
C TYR A 207 5.17 18.76 -5.77
N LEU A 208 6.31 18.41 -5.19
CA LEU A 208 7.49 19.26 -5.08
C LEU A 208 8.44 18.90 -6.22
N VAL A 209 8.38 19.67 -7.32
CA VAL A 209 8.95 19.29 -8.59
C VAL A 209 10.37 19.88 -8.78
N ASP A 210 11.33 18.99 -9.01
CA ASP A 210 12.72 19.32 -9.37
C ASP A 210 13.25 18.15 -10.21
N SER A 211 12.80 18.03 -11.47
CA SER A 211 12.96 16.84 -12.30
C SER A 211 13.62 17.14 -13.64
N GLY A 212 14.62 16.34 -13.98
CA GLY A 212 15.26 16.32 -15.30
C GLY A 212 14.46 15.58 -16.40
N GLY A 213 13.28 15.02 -16.07
CA GLY A 213 12.48 14.21 -17.00
C GLY A 213 12.88 12.72 -16.99
N ALA A 214 12.60 12.00 -18.06
CA ALA A 214 12.87 10.57 -18.19
C ALA A 214 14.39 10.27 -18.22
N ASN A 215 14.80 9.17 -17.59
CA ASN A 215 16.17 8.65 -17.72
C ASN A 215 16.34 8.05 -19.12
N LEU A 216 17.08 8.74 -19.98
CA LEU A 216 17.21 8.38 -21.40
C LEU A 216 17.82 6.99 -21.65
N PRO A 217 18.82 6.51 -20.92
CA PRO A 217 19.32 5.14 -21.07
C PRO A 217 18.25 4.05 -20.87
N HIS A 218 17.20 4.33 -20.08
CA HIS A 218 16.11 3.40 -19.79
C HIS A 218 14.79 3.80 -20.48
N GLN A 219 14.83 4.59 -21.55
CA GLN A 219 13.66 5.18 -22.16
C GLN A 219 12.58 4.16 -22.57
N SER A 220 12.96 2.96 -22.99
CA SER A 220 12.05 1.88 -23.37
C SER A 220 11.24 1.34 -22.19
N GLU A 221 11.75 1.45 -20.96
CA GLU A 221 11.09 1.00 -19.73
C GLU A 221 10.43 2.16 -18.95
N VAL A 222 10.50 3.38 -19.48
CA VAL A 222 9.96 4.58 -18.82
C VAL A 222 8.82 5.21 -19.64
N PHE A 223 8.84 5.12 -20.98
CA PHE A 223 8.00 5.94 -21.83
C PHE A 223 6.79 5.24 -22.45
N PRO A 224 6.92 4.08 -23.18
CA PRO A 224 5.91 3.70 -24.16
C PRO A 224 4.71 2.90 -23.61
N ASP A 225 4.81 2.28 -22.45
CA ASP A 225 3.81 1.35 -21.96
C ASP A 225 2.76 2.03 -21.05
N ARG A 226 1.69 1.29 -20.74
CA ARG A 226 0.53 1.75 -19.99
C ARG A 226 0.91 2.29 -18.59
N GLU A 227 1.75 1.59 -17.85
CA GLU A 227 2.16 1.95 -16.48
C GLU A 227 3.51 2.71 -16.49
N HIS A 228 3.79 3.45 -17.57
CA HIS A 228 4.95 4.29 -17.74
C HIS A 228 4.63 5.77 -17.49
N PHE A 229 5.55 6.64 -17.87
CA PHE A 229 5.54 8.06 -17.53
C PHE A 229 4.22 8.78 -17.90
N GLY A 230 3.64 8.43 -19.07
CA GLY A 230 2.35 8.98 -19.51
C GLY A 230 1.18 8.69 -18.58
N ARG A 231 1.25 7.60 -17.81
CA ARG A 231 0.21 7.26 -16.84
C ARG A 231 0.11 8.27 -15.70
N ILE A 232 1.23 8.91 -15.34
CA ILE A 232 1.25 9.97 -14.32
C ILE A 232 0.27 11.08 -14.69
N PHE A 233 0.32 11.53 -15.95
CA PHE A 233 -0.55 12.62 -16.46
C PHE A 233 -1.99 12.18 -16.62
N TYR A 234 -2.21 10.96 -17.11
CA TYR A 234 -3.54 10.38 -17.14
C TYR A 234 -4.19 10.36 -15.75
N ASN A 235 -3.44 9.94 -14.75
CA ASN A 235 -3.91 9.93 -13.36
C ASN A 235 -4.18 11.35 -12.85
N GLN A 236 -3.31 12.33 -13.12
CA GLN A 236 -3.54 13.73 -12.72
C GLN A 236 -4.86 14.27 -13.29
N ALA A 237 -5.11 14.07 -14.58
CA ALA A 237 -6.36 14.52 -15.20
C ALA A 237 -7.59 13.88 -14.55
N ASN A 238 -7.53 12.57 -14.29
CA ASN A 238 -8.64 11.85 -13.65
C ASN A 238 -8.81 12.22 -12.17
N MET A 239 -7.72 12.43 -11.43
CA MET A 239 -7.78 12.90 -10.04
C MET A 239 -8.50 14.25 -9.95
N SER A 240 -8.11 15.22 -10.77
CA SER A 240 -8.78 16.52 -10.84
C SER A 240 -10.26 16.38 -11.23
N ALA A 241 -10.57 15.57 -12.24
CA ALA A 241 -11.96 15.31 -12.66
C ALA A 241 -12.82 14.67 -11.55
N HIS A 242 -12.21 13.88 -10.65
CA HIS A 242 -12.89 13.32 -9.48
C HIS A 242 -12.83 14.25 -8.24
N GLY A 243 -12.38 15.48 -8.41
CA GLY A 243 -12.32 16.48 -7.34
C GLY A 243 -11.25 16.20 -6.29
N ILE A 244 -10.19 15.44 -6.61
CA ILE A 244 -9.02 15.26 -5.77
C ILE A 244 -8.04 16.40 -6.06
N PRO A 245 -7.86 17.37 -5.13
CA PRO A 245 -7.03 18.55 -5.39
C PRO A 245 -5.56 18.19 -5.59
N GLN A 246 -4.92 18.91 -6.51
CA GLN A 246 -3.51 18.73 -6.83
C GLN A 246 -2.80 20.07 -6.88
N VAL A 247 -1.68 20.18 -6.16
CA VAL A 247 -0.85 21.39 -6.13
C VAL A 247 0.57 21.03 -6.49
N ALA A 248 1.19 21.78 -7.39
CA ALA A 248 2.60 21.65 -7.71
C ALA A 248 3.42 22.86 -7.26
N ALA A 249 4.60 22.63 -6.68
CA ALA A 249 5.61 23.64 -6.47
C ALA A 249 6.86 23.32 -7.31
N VAL A 250 7.15 24.17 -8.27
CA VAL A 250 8.31 24.05 -9.16
C VAL A 250 9.51 24.72 -8.48
N MET A 251 10.36 23.88 -7.88
CA MET A 251 11.49 24.29 -7.06
C MET A 251 12.84 24.03 -7.76
N GLY A 252 12.77 23.69 -9.04
CA GLY A 252 13.93 23.45 -9.87
C GLY A 252 13.56 23.21 -11.32
N SER A 253 14.37 22.44 -12.03
CA SER A 253 14.11 22.12 -13.42
C SER A 253 12.85 21.27 -13.56
N CYS A 254 12.07 21.54 -14.60
CA CYS A 254 10.90 20.80 -14.97
C CYS A 254 10.87 20.66 -16.48
N THR A 255 11.53 19.61 -17.00
CA THR A 255 11.86 19.48 -18.42
C THR A 255 11.09 18.33 -19.07
N ALA A 256 10.73 18.51 -20.33
CA ALA A 256 10.06 17.54 -21.18
C ALA A 256 8.75 17.01 -20.56
N GLY A 257 8.61 15.68 -20.40
CA GLY A 257 7.44 15.11 -19.75
C GLY A 257 7.21 15.63 -18.33
N GLY A 258 8.26 15.94 -17.57
CA GLY A 258 8.16 16.53 -16.25
C GLY A 258 7.40 17.87 -16.22
N ALA A 259 7.39 18.63 -17.32
CA ALA A 259 6.68 19.90 -17.42
C ALA A 259 5.15 19.76 -17.31
N TYR A 260 4.61 18.60 -17.62
CA TYR A 260 3.17 18.35 -17.48
C TYR A 260 2.72 18.21 -16.02
N VAL A 261 3.59 17.78 -15.10
CA VAL A 261 3.20 17.65 -13.68
C VAL A 261 2.69 18.98 -13.12
N PRO A 262 3.41 20.11 -13.20
CA PRO A 262 2.86 21.39 -12.77
C PRO A 262 1.76 21.91 -13.70
N ALA A 263 1.90 21.75 -15.02
CA ALA A 263 0.92 22.29 -15.97
C ALA A 263 -0.47 21.64 -15.90
N MET A 264 -0.58 20.44 -15.31
CA MET A 264 -1.83 19.71 -15.11
C MET A 264 -2.30 19.69 -13.64
N SER A 265 -1.55 20.28 -12.72
CA SER A 265 -2.00 20.50 -11.34
C SER A 265 -3.08 21.61 -11.30
N ASP A 266 -3.97 21.55 -10.30
CA ASP A 266 -5.05 22.54 -10.18
C ASP A 266 -4.50 23.93 -9.84
N GLU A 267 -3.40 23.99 -9.07
CA GLU A 267 -2.64 25.22 -8.80
C GLU A 267 -1.13 24.96 -8.83
N THR A 268 -0.38 25.92 -9.38
CA THR A 268 1.08 25.80 -9.55
C THR A 268 1.81 27.00 -8.97
N VAL A 269 2.79 26.70 -8.09
CA VAL A 269 3.73 27.65 -7.51
C VAL A 269 5.06 27.51 -8.23
N ILE A 270 5.73 28.60 -8.62
CA ILE A 270 7.07 28.58 -9.20
C ILE A 270 8.05 29.43 -8.40
N VAL A 271 9.24 28.87 -8.12
CA VAL A 271 10.31 29.58 -7.41
C VAL A 271 11.15 30.39 -8.39
N ARG A 272 11.23 31.68 -8.15
CA ARG A 272 11.99 32.63 -8.99
C ARG A 272 13.47 32.24 -9.08
N ARG A 273 14.06 32.31 -10.28
CA ARG A 273 15.49 32.01 -10.57
C ARG A 273 15.93 30.58 -10.22
N GLN A 274 15.01 29.69 -9.91
CA GLN A 274 15.26 28.28 -9.61
C GLN A 274 14.33 27.38 -10.41
N GLY A 275 13.03 27.68 -10.37
CA GLY A 275 12.02 26.92 -11.08
C GLY A 275 12.00 27.26 -12.55
N THR A 276 12.01 26.24 -13.41
CA THR A 276 11.83 26.38 -14.85
C THR A 276 10.87 25.31 -15.38
N ILE A 277 9.99 25.67 -16.31
CA ILE A 277 9.07 24.76 -16.97
C ILE A 277 9.23 24.92 -18.47
N PHE A 278 9.59 23.86 -19.19
CA PHE A 278 9.63 23.86 -20.63
C PHE A 278 9.59 22.44 -21.22
N LEU A 279 8.92 22.27 -22.35
CA LEU A 279 8.86 20.99 -23.06
C LEU A 279 10.22 20.64 -23.70
N GLY A 280 10.92 21.64 -24.21
CA GLY A 280 12.26 21.50 -24.74
C GLY A 280 13.21 22.50 -24.08
N GLY A 281 14.26 22.03 -23.42
CA GLY A 281 15.24 22.90 -22.79
C GLY A 281 16.11 23.67 -23.81
N PRO A 282 16.90 24.68 -23.36
CA PRO A 282 17.71 25.53 -24.25
C PRO A 282 18.57 24.77 -25.27
N PRO A 283 19.20 23.62 -24.96
CA PRO A 283 19.95 22.85 -25.97
C PRO A 283 19.07 22.31 -27.08
N LEU A 284 17.84 21.86 -26.77
CA LEU A 284 16.90 21.35 -27.77
C LEU A 284 16.35 22.49 -28.64
N VAL A 285 16.02 23.63 -28.04
CA VAL A 285 15.58 24.84 -28.77
C VAL A 285 16.65 25.28 -29.74
N LYS A 286 17.92 25.37 -29.29
CA LYS A 286 19.05 25.72 -30.16
C LYS A 286 19.22 24.74 -31.32
N ALA A 287 19.06 23.43 -31.07
CA ALA A 287 19.21 22.42 -32.12
C ALA A 287 18.05 22.46 -33.12
N ALA A 288 16.83 22.76 -32.66
CA ALA A 288 15.62 22.74 -33.49
C ALA A 288 15.39 24.04 -34.26
N THR A 289 15.72 25.20 -33.67
CA THR A 289 15.37 26.53 -34.22
C THR A 289 16.57 27.43 -34.45
N GLY A 290 17.75 27.09 -33.94
CA GLY A 290 18.95 27.94 -33.94
C GLY A 290 18.92 29.02 -32.83
N GLU A 291 17.81 29.20 -32.11
CA GLU A 291 17.70 30.21 -31.08
C GLU A 291 18.59 29.91 -29.85
N VAL A 292 19.32 30.92 -29.41
CA VAL A 292 20.17 30.86 -28.19
C VAL A 292 19.46 31.63 -27.09
N ILE A 293 18.87 30.92 -26.13
CA ILE A 293 18.08 31.48 -25.03
C ILE A 293 18.50 30.87 -23.71
N SER A 294 18.44 31.66 -22.62
CA SER A 294 18.68 31.13 -21.27
C SER A 294 17.47 30.32 -20.76
N ALA A 295 17.69 29.42 -19.78
CA ALA A 295 16.60 28.67 -19.17
C ALA A 295 15.57 29.56 -18.48
N GLU A 296 16.02 30.67 -17.85
CA GLU A 296 15.14 31.65 -17.18
C GLU A 296 14.27 32.41 -18.20
N ASP A 297 14.87 32.84 -19.32
CA ASP A 297 14.13 33.57 -20.37
C ASP A 297 13.20 32.64 -21.17
N LEU A 298 13.53 31.35 -21.29
CA LEU A 298 12.73 30.37 -22.02
C LEU A 298 11.48 29.96 -21.21
N GLY A 299 11.68 29.66 -19.91
CA GLY A 299 10.61 29.09 -19.10
C GLY A 299 10.80 29.28 -17.59
N GLY A 300 11.38 30.42 -17.19
CA GLY A 300 11.54 30.78 -15.78
C GLY A 300 10.24 31.37 -15.18
N ALA A 301 10.33 31.72 -13.89
CA ALA A 301 9.19 32.16 -13.11
C ALA A 301 8.52 33.42 -13.68
N ASP A 302 9.29 34.39 -14.18
CA ASP A 302 8.73 35.62 -14.77
C ASP A 302 7.98 35.35 -16.07
N VAL A 303 8.40 34.36 -16.85
CA VAL A 303 7.69 33.92 -18.06
C VAL A 303 6.35 33.30 -17.69
N HIS A 304 6.36 32.35 -16.77
CA HIS A 304 5.17 31.53 -16.48
C HIS A 304 4.15 32.22 -15.58
N ALA A 305 4.58 33.07 -14.65
CA ALA A 305 3.66 33.80 -13.79
C ALA A 305 3.11 35.09 -14.41
N ARG A 306 3.80 35.67 -15.45
CA ARG A 306 3.41 36.99 -16.01
C ARG A 306 2.96 36.96 -17.47
N ARG A 307 3.41 35.99 -18.26
CA ARG A 307 3.14 35.96 -19.71
C ARG A 307 2.32 34.76 -20.13
N SER A 308 2.74 33.54 -19.77
CA SER A 308 2.07 32.32 -20.22
C SER A 308 0.92 31.90 -19.33
N GLY A 309 0.89 32.28 -18.05
CA GLY A 309 -0.12 31.87 -17.09
C GLY A 309 -0.04 30.38 -16.67
N VAL A 310 1.07 29.70 -16.94
CA VAL A 310 1.27 28.30 -16.52
C VAL A 310 1.48 28.18 -15.00
N ALA A 311 2.00 29.23 -14.34
CA ALA A 311 2.15 29.26 -12.90
C ALA A 311 1.23 30.35 -12.30
N ASP A 312 0.50 29.98 -11.27
CA ASP A 312 -0.47 30.84 -10.59
C ASP A 312 0.18 31.70 -9.48
N HIS A 313 1.23 31.16 -8.88
CA HIS A 313 1.89 31.77 -7.71
C HIS A 313 3.40 31.92 -7.92
N TYR A 314 3.92 33.09 -7.53
CA TYR A 314 5.33 33.43 -7.67
C TYR A 314 6.02 33.43 -6.30
N ALA A 315 6.97 32.54 -6.09
CA ALA A 315 7.69 32.39 -4.83
C ALA A 315 9.10 32.95 -4.89
N ALA A 316 9.55 33.59 -3.82
CA ALA A 316 10.90 34.16 -3.74
C ALA A 316 12.01 33.10 -3.55
N ASN A 317 11.71 32.01 -2.86
CA ASN A 317 12.60 30.89 -2.53
C ASN A 317 11.78 29.66 -2.13
N ASP A 318 12.48 28.55 -1.81
CA ASP A 318 11.85 27.29 -1.41
C ASP A 318 10.92 27.45 -0.22
N ALA A 319 11.35 28.12 0.86
CA ALA A 319 10.54 28.31 2.06
C ALA A 319 9.24 29.09 1.78
N HIS A 320 9.32 30.12 0.94
CA HIS A 320 8.14 30.89 0.52
C HIS A 320 7.20 30.03 -0.36
N ALA A 321 7.74 29.21 -1.25
CA ALA A 321 6.93 28.30 -2.05
C ALA A 321 6.16 27.30 -1.17
N LEU A 322 6.82 26.70 -0.19
CA LEU A 322 6.18 25.77 0.75
C LEU A 322 5.10 26.47 1.60
N GLN A 323 5.32 27.73 2.00
CA GLN A 323 4.30 28.50 2.70
C GLN A 323 3.07 28.75 1.81
N ILE A 324 3.27 29.12 0.55
CA ILE A 324 2.17 29.29 -0.42
C ILE A 324 1.39 27.98 -0.58
N VAL A 325 2.08 26.85 -0.74
CA VAL A 325 1.43 25.52 -0.83
C VAL A 325 0.59 25.24 0.43
N ARG A 326 1.10 25.55 1.62
CA ARG A 326 0.33 25.40 2.87
C ARG A 326 -0.92 26.27 2.89
N ASP A 327 -0.84 27.50 2.39
CA ASP A 327 -1.98 28.41 2.31
C ASP A 327 -3.02 27.95 1.29
N ILE A 328 -2.59 27.40 0.15
CA ILE A 328 -3.48 26.75 -0.83
C ILE A 328 -4.22 25.55 -0.18
N VAL A 329 -3.48 24.65 0.48
CA VAL A 329 -4.07 23.47 1.14
C VAL A 329 -5.06 23.88 2.23
N LYS A 330 -4.79 24.95 2.95
CA LYS A 330 -5.70 25.50 3.97
C LYS A 330 -7.06 25.87 3.39
N ASN A 331 -7.09 26.30 2.13
CA ASN A 331 -8.30 26.73 1.44
C ASN A 331 -9.11 25.56 0.82
N PHE A 332 -8.59 24.33 0.84
CA PHE A 332 -9.36 23.17 0.40
C PHE A 332 -10.57 22.95 1.31
N ASN A 333 -11.76 23.13 0.83
CA ASN A 333 -12.99 22.87 1.58
C ASN A 333 -13.30 21.36 1.65
N ARG A 334 -12.44 20.58 2.34
CA ARG A 334 -12.54 19.11 2.43
C ARG A 334 -12.46 18.63 3.89
N PRO A 335 -13.54 18.73 4.66
CA PRO A 335 -13.55 18.21 6.02
C PRO A 335 -13.51 16.68 5.99
N LYS A 336 -12.66 16.07 6.82
CA LYS A 336 -12.66 14.63 7.06
C LYS A 336 -13.93 14.25 7.83
N ARG A 337 -14.73 13.33 7.28
CA ARG A 337 -15.92 12.79 7.93
C ARG A 337 -15.66 11.36 8.35
N LEU A 338 -15.54 11.12 9.63
CA LEU A 338 -15.38 9.79 10.16
C LEU A 338 -16.75 9.09 10.18
N MET A 339 -16.86 7.99 9.41
CA MET A 339 -18.09 7.19 9.30
C MET A 339 -18.01 5.88 10.10
N LEU A 340 -17.24 5.88 11.19
CA LEU A 340 -17.05 4.76 12.09
C LEU A 340 -17.43 5.15 13.52
N ASP A 341 -17.87 4.18 14.31
CA ASP A 341 -18.10 4.34 15.74
C ASP A 341 -16.74 4.35 16.47
N ALA A 342 -16.16 5.54 16.55
CA ALA A 342 -14.88 5.76 17.18
C ALA A 342 -15.01 5.83 18.71
N ARG A 343 -14.02 5.28 19.40
CA ARG A 343 -13.90 5.33 20.87
C ARG A 343 -12.68 6.13 21.28
N GLU A 344 -12.56 6.41 22.58
CA GLU A 344 -11.33 6.98 23.12
C GLU A 344 -10.16 6.00 22.92
N PRO A 345 -9.04 6.42 22.31
CA PRO A 345 -7.86 5.60 22.11
C PRO A 345 -7.31 5.07 23.43
N ARG A 346 -6.87 3.82 23.44
CA ARG A 346 -6.21 3.19 24.60
C ARG A 346 -4.95 2.47 24.16
N GLU A 347 -3.90 2.59 24.94
CA GLU A 347 -2.69 1.80 24.69
C GLU A 347 -2.96 0.30 24.90
N PRO A 348 -2.24 -0.59 24.20
CA PRO A 348 -2.25 -2.02 24.51
C PRO A 348 -1.85 -2.27 25.97
N ALA A 349 -2.37 -3.35 26.54
CA ALA A 349 -1.99 -3.75 27.91
C ALA A 349 -0.59 -4.38 27.98
N PHE A 350 -0.07 -4.82 26.84
CA PHE A 350 1.27 -5.40 26.68
C PHE A 350 2.12 -4.48 25.80
N ASP A 351 3.40 -4.36 26.12
CA ASP A 351 4.32 -3.46 25.42
C ASP A 351 4.53 -3.89 23.95
N PRO A 352 4.27 -3.03 22.96
CA PRO A 352 4.57 -3.31 21.56
C PRO A 352 6.04 -3.68 21.29
N ALA A 353 6.99 -3.26 22.14
CA ALA A 353 8.39 -3.63 22.00
C ALA A 353 8.63 -5.14 22.18
N GLU A 354 7.75 -5.85 22.89
CA GLU A 354 7.82 -7.30 23.05
C GLU A 354 7.59 -8.06 21.73
N LEU A 355 7.04 -7.42 20.70
CA LEU A 355 6.90 -8.03 19.36
C LEU A 355 8.24 -8.55 18.81
N ASP A 356 9.33 -7.92 19.15
CA ASP A 356 10.67 -8.34 18.73
C ASP A 356 11.05 -9.74 19.25
N GLY A 357 10.50 -10.17 20.40
CA GLY A 357 10.81 -11.48 21.00
C GLY A 357 9.75 -12.58 20.73
N ILE A 358 8.60 -12.21 20.17
CA ILE A 358 7.49 -13.14 19.95
C ILE A 358 7.70 -13.96 18.69
N VAL A 359 8.11 -13.31 17.60
CA VAL A 359 8.22 -13.97 16.29
C VAL A 359 9.55 -14.69 16.17
N PRO A 360 9.56 -16.03 15.94
CA PRO A 360 10.78 -16.81 15.80
C PRO A 360 11.62 -16.39 14.59
N GLN A 361 12.92 -16.64 14.65
CA GLN A 361 13.82 -16.49 13.51
C GLN A 361 13.48 -17.48 12.39
N ASP A 362 13.17 -18.73 12.76
CA ASP A 362 12.75 -19.76 11.82
C ASP A 362 11.25 -19.63 11.61
N VAL A 363 10.85 -19.25 10.40
CA VAL A 363 9.44 -19.11 10.01
C VAL A 363 8.62 -20.41 10.12
N ARG A 364 9.28 -21.55 10.33
CA ARG A 364 8.65 -22.87 10.54
C ARG A 364 8.26 -23.09 12.00
N GLU A 365 8.84 -22.35 12.94
CA GLU A 365 8.49 -22.45 14.35
C GLU A 365 7.13 -21.82 14.61
N PRO A 366 6.17 -22.58 15.18
CA PRO A 366 4.86 -22.04 15.48
C PRO A 366 4.88 -21.10 16.69
N TYR A 367 4.01 -20.08 16.63
CA TYR A 367 3.67 -19.21 17.75
C TYR A 367 2.20 -18.83 17.67
N ASP A 368 1.58 -18.47 18.78
CA ASP A 368 0.20 -18.00 18.78
C ASP A 368 0.14 -16.54 18.32
N VAL A 369 -0.50 -16.30 17.19
CA VAL A 369 -0.63 -14.95 16.62
C VAL A 369 -1.46 -13.99 17.49
N ARG A 370 -2.22 -14.50 18.45
CA ARG A 370 -2.92 -13.68 19.45
C ARG A 370 -1.96 -12.85 20.30
N GLU A 371 -0.72 -13.34 20.50
CA GLU A 371 0.33 -12.57 21.16
C GLU A 371 0.72 -11.31 20.36
N VAL A 372 0.73 -11.39 19.04
CA VAL A 372 0.94 -10.22 18.18
C VAL A 372 -0.27 -9.28 18.27
N ILE A 373 -1.49 -9.81 18.14
CA ILE A 373 -2.73 -9.02 18.23
C ILE A 373 -2.80 -8.26 19.55
N ALA A 374 -2.46 -8.91 20.67
CA ALA A 374 -2.51 -8.32 22.01
C ALA A 374 -1.60 -7.09 22.17
N ARG A 375 -0.55 -6.94 21.35
CA ARG A 375 0.40 -5.81 21.38
C ARG A 375 0.09 -4.74 20.33
N LEU A 376 -0.96 -4.95 19.53
CA LEU A 376 -1.40 -4.01 18.51
C LEU A 376 -2.69 -3.28 18.87
N VAL A 377 -3.65 -3.98 19.50
CA VAL A 377 -5.00 -3.49 19.69
C VAL A 377 -5.21 -2.78 21.02
N ASP A 378 -6.17 -1.86 21.05
CA ASP A 378 -6.51 -1.05 22.21
C ASP A 378 -6.88 -1.93 23.41
N GLY A 379 -6.20 -1.68 24.56
CA GLY A 379 -6.40 -2.42 25.81
C GLY A 379 -6.12 -3.91 25.72
N SER A 380 -5.53 -4.39 24.61
CA SER A 380 -5.38 -5.81 24.27
C SER A 380 -6.72 -6.55 24.25
N GLU A 381 -7.80 -5.85 23.91
CA GLU A 381 -9.16 -6.36 23.84
C GLU A 381 -9.47 -6.87 22.43
N PHE A 382 -9.97 -8.12 22.34
CA PHE A 382 -10.23 -8.80 21.09
C PHE A 382 -11.48 -9.69 21.20
N ASP A 383 -12.45 -9.47 20.35
CA ASP A 383 -13.67 -10.29 20.23
C ASP A 383 -13.47 -11.32 19.12
N GLU A 384 -13.02 -12.52 19.49
CA GLU A 384 -12.63 -13.57 18.55
C GLU A 384 -13.86 -14.25 17.93
N PHE A 385 -13.99 -14.15 16.62
CA PHE A 385 -15.05 -14.75 15.84
C PHE A 385 -14.74 -16.21 15.49
N LYS A 386 -15.68 -17.11 15.72
CA LYS A 386 -15.57 -18.57 15.46
C LYS A 386 -14.29 -19.17 16.05
N LYS A 387 -14.00 -18.90 17.32
CA LYS A 387 -12.78 -19.33 18.01
C LYS A 387 -12.52 -20.85 17.90
N LEU A 388 -13.57 -21.67 17.97
CA LEU A 388 -13.50 -23.14 17.95
C LEU A 388 -13.59 -23.75 16.55
N TYR A 389 -13.60 -22.95 15.48
CA TYR A 389 -13.70 -23.42 14.11
C TYR A 389 -12.62 -22.80 13.23
N GLY A 390 -11.92 -23.61 12.44
CA GLY A 390 -10.82 -23.16 11.60
C GLY A 390 -9.71 -22.48 12.42
N GLU A 391 -9.19 -23.13 13.45
CA GLU A 391 -8.30 -22.57 14.49
C GLU A 391 -6.95 -22.08 13.94
N THR A 392 -6.55 -22.55 12.75
CA THR A 392 -5.32 -22.11 12.07
C THR A 392 -5.44 -20.71 11.44
N LEU A 393 -6.61 -20.10 11.53
CA LEU A 393 -6.86 -18.69 11.22
C LEU A 393 -7.60 -18.03 12.37
N VAL A 394 -7.01 -17.01 12.96
CA VAL A 394 -7.65 -16.17 14.00
C VAL A 394 -8.36 -15.02 13.31
N THR A 395 -9.64 -14.83 13.64
CA THR A 395 -10.45 -13.70 13.13
C THR A 395 -11.20 -13.05 14.28
N GLY A 396 -11.35 -11.74 14.29
CA GLY A 396 -12.12 -11.07 15.34
C GLY A 396 -12.14 -9.55 15.20
N PHE A 397 -12.95 -8.92 16.03
CA PHE A 397 -13.09 -7.47 16.10
C PHE A 397 -12.22 -6.88 17.20
N ALA A 398 -11.65 -5.71 16.94
CA ALA A 398 -10.84 -4.95 17.88
C ALA A 398 -10.93 -3.45 17.60
N HIS A 399 -10.21 -2.65 18.37
CA HIS A 399 -10.00 -1.22 18.10
C HIS A 399 -8.52 -0.92 17.95
N LEU A 400 -8.20 -0.02 17.05
CA LEU A 400 -6.86 0.50 16.83
C LEU A 400 -6.91 2.04 16.92
N ASN A 401 -6.30 2.61 17.94
CA ASN A 401 -6.43 4.05 18.25
C ASN A 401 -7.89 4.53 18.24
N GLY A 402 -8.75 3.79 18.92
CA GLY A 402 -10.18 4.09 19.04
C GLY A 402 -11.03 3.70 17.84
N LEU A 403 -10.44 3.32 16.70
CA LEU A 403 -11.15 2.99 15.48
C LEU A 403 -11.44 1.49 15.40
N PRO A 404 -12.67 1.05 15.08
CA PRO A 404 -13.00 -0.36 14.94
C PRO A 404 -12.32 -0.97 13.72
N ILE A 405 -11.76 -2.16 13.89
CA ILE A 405 -11.13 -2.97 12.85
C ILE A 405 -11.52 -4.44 12.97
N GLY A 406 -11.54 -5.14 11.84
CA GLY A 406 -11.58 -6.59 11.77
C GLY A 406 -10.18 -7.14 11.48
N ILE A 407 -9.73 -8.11 12.25
CA ILE A 407 -8.41 -8.73 12.07
C ILE A 407 -8.56 -10.15 11.54
N LEU A 408 -7.76 -10.50 10.52
CA LEU A 408 -7.51 -11.86 10.08
C LEU A 408 -6.02 -12.13 10.24
N ALA A 409 -5.66 -13.16 10.99
CA ALA A 409 -4.27 -13.48 11.31
C ALA A 409 -4.00 -14.98 11.14
N ASN A 410 -2.95 -15.34 10.41
CA ASN A 410 -2.55 -16.73 10.28
C ASN A 410 -2.01 -17.29 11.59
N ASN A 411 -2.49 -18.47 11.96
CA ASN A 411 -2.04 -19.26 13.12
C ASN A 411 -1.64 -20.67 12.67
N GLY A 412 -1.23 -20.81 11.43
CA GLY A 412 -0.86 -22.08 10.79
C GLY A 412 -1.29 -22.14 9.31
N ILE A 413 -1.31 -23.37 8.78
CA ILE A 413 -1.71 -23.67 7.40
C ILE A 413 -3.20 -23.42 7.20
N LEU A 414 -3.62 -22.95 6.03
CA LEU A 414 -5.03 -22.77 5.70
C LEU A 414 -5.68 -24.09 5.28
N PHE A 415 -6.74 -24.47 5.99
CA PHE A 415 -7.65 -25.55 5.65
C PHE A 415 -8.95 -25.02 5.08
N SER A 416 -9.84 -25.89 4.60
CA SER A 416 -11.18 -25.51 4.10
C SER A 416 -11.98 -24.73 5.14
N GLU A 417 -11.96 -25.14 6.40
CA GLU A 417 -12.63 -24.50 7.52
C GLU A 417 -12.10 -23.08 7.78
N SER A 418 -10.77 -22.91 7.68
CA SER A 418 -10.12 -21.61 7.82
C SER A 418 -10.52 -20.67 6.70
N ALA A 419 -10.57 -21.16 5.45
CA ALA A 419 -10.99 -20.39 4.29
C ALA A 419 -12.48 -19.97 4.37
N GLN A 420 -13.36 -20.87 4.79
CA GLN A 420 -14.78 -20.59 5.01
C GLN A 420 -14.99 -19.55 6.13
N LYS A 421 -14.26 -19.69 7.25
CA LYS A 421 -14.26 -18.74 8.36
C LYS A 421 -13.85 -17.35 7.88
N ALA A 422 -12.73 -17.27 7.11
CA ALA A 422 -12.25 -16.02 6.54
C ALA A 422 -13.29 -15.36 5.63
N ALA A 423 -13.83 -16.10 4.67
CA ALA A 423 -14.81 -15.58 3.74
C ALA A 423 -16.04 -15.01 4.47
N HIS A 424 -16.54 -15.72 5.46
CA HIS A 424 -17.67 -15.26 6.28
C HIS A 424 -17.30 -13.98 7.07
N PHE A 425 -16.15 -13.95 7.71
CA PHE A 425 -15.72 -12.81 8.51
C PHE A 425 -15.50 -11.55 7.66
N ILE A 426 -14.87 -11.68 6.49
CA ILE A 426 -14.67 -10.58 5.54
C ILE A 426 -16.03 -10.00 5.11
N GLN A 427 -17.01 -10.85 4.79
CA GLN A 427 -18.35 -10.41 4.41
C GLN A 427 -19.05 -9.64 5.54
N LEU A 428 -18.89 -10.09 6.81
CA LEU A 428 -19.43 -9.37 7.97
C LEU A 428 -18.80 -8.00 8.13
N CYS A 429 -17.47 -7.90 7.97
CA CYS A 429 -16.75 -6.62 8.04
C CYS A 429 -17.18 -5.69 6.90
N ASP A 430 -17.29 -6.19 5.66
CA ASP A 430 -17.75 -5.40 4.51
C ASP A 430 -19.19 -4.89 4.71
N GLN A 431 -20.07 -5.76 5.20
CA GLN A 431 -21.46 -5.37 5.51
C GLN A 431 -21.56 -4.27 6.56
N ARG A 432 -20.67 -4.33 7.58
CA ARG A 432 -20.65 -3.39 8.70
C ARG A 432 -19.80 -2.14 8.43
N GLY A 433 -19.10 -2.06 7.29
CA GLY A 433 -18.20 -0.96 6.98
C GLY A 433 -16.93 -0.94 7.83
N ILE A 434 -16.52 -2.07 8.40
CA ILE A 434 -15.37 -2.19 9.29
C ILE A 434 -14.10 -2.50 8.47
N PRO A 435 -13.05 -1.65 8.54
CA PRO A 435 -11.77 -1.91 7.87
C PRO A 435 -11.13 -3.23 8.30
N LEU A 436 -10.41 -3.87 7.37
CA LEU A 436 -9.77 -5.17 7.57
C LEU A 436 -8.26 -5.05 7.70
N VAL A 437 -7.69 -5.72 8.70
CA VAL A 437 -6.24 -5.88 8.90
C VAL A 437 -5.89 -7.35 8.75
N PHE A 438 -4.97 -7.65 7.83
CA PHE A 438 -4.43 -8.97 7.57
C PHE A 438 -3.01 -9.07 8.15
N LEU A 439 -2.81 -9.96 9.11
CA LEU A 439 -1.49 -10.31 9.64
C LEU A 439 -1.05 -11.62 9.00
N GLN A 440 -0.13 -11.49 8.04
CA GLN A 440 0.25 -12.57 7.13
C GLN A 440 1.47 -13.35 7.67
N ASN A 441 1.26 -14.61 8.02
CA ASN A 441 2.30 -15.60 8.25
C ASN A 441 1.81 -16.94 7.69
N ILE A 442 1.84 -17.09 6.37
CA ILE A 442 1.20 -18.19 5.65
C ILE A 442 2.20 -19.01 4.85
N THR A 443 2.18 -20.30 5.06
CA THR A 443 2.96 -21.26 4.28
C THR A 443 2.20 -21.83 3.07
N GLY A 444 0.87 -21.61 3.01
CA GLY A 444 0.01 -22.05 1.92
C GLY A 444 -1.30 -22.67 2.39
N PHE A 445 -2.12 -23.10 1.44
CA PHE A 445 -3.24 -23.98 1.70
C PHE A 445 -2.74 -25.43 1.86
N MET A 446 -3.46 -26.20 2.65
CA MET A 446 -3.14 -27.62 2.83
C MET A 446 -3.31 -28.38 1.51
N VAL A 447 -2.41 -29.30 1.23
CA VAL A 447 -2.37 -30.10 0.00
C VAL A 447 -2.56 -31.58 0.30
N GLY A 448 -2.95 -32.36 -0.70
CA GLY A 448 -3.09 -33.80 -0.62
C GLY A 448 -4.50 -34.30 -0.98
N SER A 449 -4.59 -35.55 -1.42
CA SER A 449 -5.82 -36.13 -2.01
C SER A 449 -7.08 -35.97 -1.12
N LYS A 450 -6.92 -36.10 0.19
CA LYS A 450 -8.02 -35.90 1.17
C LYS A 450 -8.59 -34.48 1.12
N TYR A 451 -7.72 -33.49 1.02
CA TYR A 451 -8.10 -32.08 1.05
C TYR A 451 -8.64 -31.61 -0.31
N GLU A 452 -8.02 -32.11 -1.40
CA GLU A 452 -8.53 -31.86 -2.75
C GLU A 452 -9.94 -32.45 -2.93
N ALA A 453 -10.14 -33.71 -2.54
CA ALA A 453 -11.44 -34.35 -2.57
C ALA A 453 -12.46 -33.68 -1.61
N GLY A 454 -11.99 -33.09 -0.52
CA GLY A 454 -12.79 -32.29 0.42
C GLY A 454 -13.20 -30.91 -0.12
N GLY A 455 -12.64 -30.47 -1.25
CA GLY A 455 -13.01 -29.22 -1.92
C GLY A 455 -12.24 -27.98 -1.46
N ILE A 456 -10.99 -28.14 -0.99
CA ILE A 456 -10.14 -27.04 -0.52
C ILE A 456 -9.95 -25.95 -1.59
N ALA A 457 -9.85 -26.32 -2.88
CA ALA A 457 -9.76 -25.36 -3.98
C ALA A 457 -11.01 -24.47 -4.06
N LYS A 458 -12.21 -25.05 -3.91
CA LYS A 458 -13.48 -24.33 -3.90
C LYS A 458 -13.59 -23.39 -2.69
N ASP A 459 -13.21 -23.87 -1.51
CA ASP A 459 -13.29 -23.08 -0.29
C ASP A 459 -12.23 -21.97 -0.25
N GLY A 460 -11.01 -22.26 -0.72
CA GLY A 460 -9.97 -21.25 -0.96
C GLY A 460 -10.43 -20.16 -1.94
N ALA A 461 -11.08 -20.55 -3.04
CA ALA A 461 -11.63 -19.60 -4.01
C ALA A 461 -12.68 -18.67 -3.40
N LYS A 462 -13.52 -19.14 -2.46
CA LYS A 462 -14.47 -18.28 -1.72
C LYS A 462 -13.77 -17.23 -0.89
N MET A 463 -12.69 -17.61 -0.17
CA MET A 463 -11.87 -16.67 0.60
C MET A 463 -11.25 -15.62 -0.32
N VAL A 464 -10.61 -16.04 -1.40
CA VAL A 464 -9.98 -15.16 -2.40
C VAL A 464 -11.01 -14.23 -3.02
N THR A 465 -12.21 -14.71 -3.35
CA THR A 465 -13.32 -13.88 -3.87
C THR A 465 -13.75 -12.85 -2.83
N ALA A 466 -13.92 -13.23 -1.58
CA ALA A 466 -14.30 -12.30 -0.52
C ALA A 466 -13.26 -11.20 -0.32
N VAL A 467 -11.96 -11.54 -0.34
CA VAL A 467 -10.86 -10.55 -0.27
C VAL A 467 -10.89 -9.61 -1.46
N ALA A 468 -11.07 -10.14 -2.68
CA ALA A 468 -11.06 -9.36 -3.92
C ALA A 468 -12.23 -8.37 -4.01
N THR A 469 -13.40 -8.76 -3.51
CA THR A 469 -14.66 -8.00 -3.67
C THR A 469 -15.04 -7.15 -2.44
N ALA A 470 -14.32 -7.28 -1.31
CA ALA A 470 -14.53 -6.43 -0.15
C ALA A 470 -14.18 -4.96 -0.46
N ARG A 471 -15.11 -4.06 -0.13
CA ARG A 471 -15.04 -2.62 -0.41
C ARG A 471 -14.51 -1.79 0.77
N VAL A 472 -14.45 -2.39 1.95
CA VAL A 472 -13.82 -1.75 3.11
C VAL A 472 -12.30 -1.64 2.90
N PRO A 473 -11.64 -0.62 3.48
CA PRO A 473 -10.19 -0.52 3.45
C PRO A 473 -9.53 -1.80 3.99
N LYS A 474 -8.53 -2.29 3.25
CA LYS A 474 -7.75 -3.48 3.61
C LYS A 474 -6.31 -3.08 3.86
N PHE A 475 -5.73 -3.58 4.93
CA PHE A 475 -4.34 -3.34 5.32
C PHE A 475 -3.66 -4.68 5.53
N THR A 476 -2.46 -4.86 4.99
CA THR A 476 -1.72 -6.11 5.13
C THR A 476 -0.37 -5.84 5.78
N VAL A 477 -0.01 -6.65 6.78
CA VAL A 477 1.33 -6.71 7.34
C VAL A 477 1.84 -8.15 7.21
N VAL A 478 2.91 -8.33 6.45
CA VAL A 478 3.59 -9.62 6.35
C VAL A 478 4.53 -9.75 7.54
N ILE A 479 4.12 -10.54 8.53
CA ILE A 479 4.83 -10.71 9.82
C ILE A 479 5.75 -11.93 9.84
N GLY A 480 5.74 -12.72 8.76
CA GLY A 480 6.53 -13.94 8.59
C GLY A 480 6.50 -14.41 7.14
N GLY A 481 6.14 -15.66 6.88
CA GLY A 481 6.02 -16.20 5.53
C GLY A 481 4.83 -15.67 4.76
N SER A 482 4.97 -15.54 3.44
CA SER A 482 3.90 -15.21 2.50
C SER A 482 4.09 -16.03 1.22
N TYR A 483 3.50 -17.23 1.17
CA TYR A 483 3.80 -18.19 0.13
C TYR A 483 2.56 -18.59 -0.68
N GLY A 484 2.74 -18.68 -2.00
CA GLY A 484 1.77 -19.22 -2.96
C GLY A 484 0.41 -18.56 -2.91
N ALA A 485 -0.65 -19.32 -3.13
CA ALA A 485 -2.04 -18.85 -3.11
C ALA A 485 -2.51 -18.36 -1.73
N GLY A 486 -1.78 -18.71 -0.64
CA GLY A 486 -2.01 -18.16 0.69
C GLY A 486 -1.83 -16.64 0.72
N ASN A 487 -0.86 -16.10 -0.04
CA ASN A 487 -0.70 -14.66 -0.24
C ASN A 487 -1.99 -14.00 -0.77
N TYR A 488 -2.68 -14.63 -1.70
CA TYR A 488 -3.91 -14.12 -2.31
C TYR A 488 -5.07 -14.09 -1.30
N GLY A 489 -5.27 -15.20 -0.59
CA GLY A 489 -6.30 -15.31 0.46
C GLY A 489 -6.08 -14.35 1.64
N MET A 490 -4.84 -13.97 1.91
CA MET A 490 -4.47 -13.03 2.96
C MET A 490 -4.20 -11.59 2.46
N CYS A 491 -4.81 -11.22 1.34
CA CYS A 491 -4.76 -9.86 0.77
C CYS A 491 -3.33 -9.39 0.43
N GLY A 492 -2.61 -10.18 -0.39
CA GLY A 492 -1.32 -9.75 -0.95
C GLY A 492 -1.47 -8.58 -1.93
N ARG A 493 -0.35 -8.09 -2.46
CA ARG A 493 -0.29 -6.86 -3.29
C ARG A 493 -1.30 -6.85 -4.46
N ALA A 494 -1.48 -7.99 -5.13
CA ALA A 494 -2.41 -8.13 -6.26
C ALA A 494 -3.90 -7.96 -5.88
N TYR A 495 -4.23 -7.99 -4.60
CA TYR A 495 -5.60 -7.84 -4.08
C TYR A 495 -5.89 -6.43 -3.54
N SER A 496 -5.06 -5.48 -3.96
CA SER A 496 -5.24 -4.04 -3.72
C SER A 496 -5.51 -3.70 -2.25
N PRO A 497 -4.62 -4.10 -1.30
CA PRO A 497 -4.67 -3.50 0.02
C PRO A 497 -4.37 -2.00 -0.11
N ARG A 498 -5.04 -1.17 0.70
CA ARG A 498 -4.74 0.26 0.77
C ARG A 498 -3.26 0.48 1.09
N PHE A 499 -2.73 -0.35 1.99
CA PHE A 499 -1.31 -0.40 2.33
C PHE A 499 -0.89 -1.84 2.64
N LEU A 500 0.33 -2.17 2.22
CA LEU A 500 0.99 -3.43 2.55
C LEU A 500 2.38 -3.14 3.09
N PHE A 501 2.67 -3.61 4.29
CA PHE A 501 3.98 -3.50 4.93
C PHE A 501 4.58 -4.88 5.20
N MET A 502 5.89 -4.95 5.31
CA MET A 502 6.60 -6.18 5.64
C MET A 502 7.48 -5.98 6.88
N TRP A 503 7.59 -7.01 7.72
CA TRP A 503 8.61 -7.03 8.77
C TRP A 503 9.96 -7.48 8.22
N PRO A 504 11.09 -7.13 8.85
CA PRO A 504 12.42 -7.44 8.30
C PRO A 504 12.77 -8.93 8.31
N ASN A 505 12.06 -9.76 9.09
CA ASN A 505 12.17 -11.23 9.09
C ASN A 505 11.30 -11.91 8.04
N SER A 506 10.44 -11.19 7.34
CA SER A 506 9.45 -11.76 6.43
C SER A 506 10.07 -12.35 5.15
N ARG A 507 9.33 -13.26 4.51
CA ARG A 507 9.69 -13.88 3.24
C ARG A 507 8.48 -13.94 2.33
N ILE A 508 8.69 -13.68 1.04
CA ILE A 508 7.63 -13.74 0.02
C ILE A 508 8.12 -14.48 -1.23
N SER A 509 7.42 -15.53 -1.62
CA SER A 509 7.68 -16.25 -2.88
C SER A 509 6.53 -17.23 -3.21
N VAL A 510 6.65 -17.94 -4.34
CA VAL A 510 5.66 -18.96 -4.73
C VAL A 510 5.62 -20.11 -3.69
N MET A 511 6.78 -20.50 -3.14
CA MET A 511 6.92 -21.51 -2.08
C MET A 511 8.25 -21.30 -1.36
N GLY A 512 8.47 -21.94 -0.22
CA GLY A 512 9.76 -21.87 0.49
C GLY A 512 10.90 -22.44 -0.35
N GLY A 513 12.10 -21.86 -0.22
CA GLY A 513 13.27 -22.25 -1.05
C GLY A 513 13.65 -23.73 -0.94
N GLU A 514 13.58 -24.31 0.26
CA GLU A 514 13.80 -25.76 0.45
C GLU A 514 12.76 -26.62 -0.26
N GLN A 515 11.49 -26.19 -0.21
CA GLN A 515 10.40 -26.87 -0.89
C GLN A 515 10.58 -26.80 -2.41
N ALA A 516 10.91 -25.62 -2.94
CA ALA A 516 11.18 -25.44 -4.38
C ALA A 516 12.35 -26.31 -4.86
N ALA A 517 13.45 -26.31 -4.11
CA ALA A 517 14.61 -27.14 -4.43
C ALA A 517 14.27 -28.62 -4.40
N SER A 518 13.47 -29.07 -3.42
CA SER A 518 13.04 -30.46 -3.31
C SER A 518 12.09 -30.89 -4.42
N VAL A 519 11.11 -30.06 -4.79
CA VAL A 519 10.20 -30.36 -5.93
C VAL A 519 10.97 -30.49 -7.23
N LEU A 520 11.87 -29.54 -7.53
CA LEU A 520 12.68 -29.59 -8.76
C LEU A 520 13.65 -30.77 -8.77
N ALA A 521 14.21 -31.12 -7.60
CA ALA A 521 15.05 -32.32 -7.48
C ALA A 521 14.27 -33.61 -7.69
N THR A 522 13.05 -33.72 -7.17
CA THR A 522 12.17 -34.87 -7.39
C THR A 522 11.87 -35.05 -8.87
N VAL A 523 11.44 -33.99 -9.57
CA VAL A 523 11.17 -34.03 -11.02
C VAL A 523 12.41 -34.51 -11.80
N LYS A 524 13.60 -34.01 -11.44
CA LYS A 524 14.85 -34.43 -12.10
C LYS A 524 15.20 -35.86 -11.77
N ARG A 525 15.05 -36.33 -10.52
CA ARG A 525 15.31 -37.70 -10.09
C ARG A 525 14.41 -38.66 -10.83
N ASP A 526 13.08 -38.42 -10.87
CA ASP A 526 12.12 -39.27 -11.59
C ASP A 526 12.48 -39.39 -13.08
N ALA A 527 12.92 -38.28 -13.70
CA ALA A 527 13.36 -38.27 -15.10
C ALA A 527 14.66 -39.07 -15.33
N MET A 528 15.56 -39.14 -14.36
CA MET A 528 16.78 -39.96 -14.43
C MET A 528 16.47 -41.45 -14.19
N GLU A 529 15.65 -41.74 -13.18
CA GLU A 529 15.19 -43.13 -12.89
C GLU A 529 14.44 -43.74 -14.07
N ALA A 530 13.60 -42.96 -14.75
CA ALA A 530 12.92 -43.41 -15.98
C ALA A 530 13.89 -43.77 -17.12
N LYS A 531 15.14 -43.27 -17.05
CA LYS A 531 16.23 -43.61 -18.00
C LYS A 531 17.18 -44.71 -17.45
N GLY A 532 16.87 -45.31 -16.31
CA GLY A 532 17.71 -46.28 -15.63
C GLY A 532 18.99 -45.69 -15.01
N GLN A 533 19.01 -44.41 -14.75
CA GLN A 533 20.14 -43.68 -14.15
C GLN A 533 19.91 -43.42 -12.67
N THR A 534 20.94 -43.54 -11.85
CA THR A 534 20.92 -43.17 -10.44
C THR A 534 21.54 -41.75 -10.28
N TRP A 535 20.91 -40.92 -9.50
CA TRP A 535 21.42 -39.57 -9.19
C TRP A 535 22.16 -39.56 -7.85
N PRO A 536 23.50 -39.30 -7.82
CA PRO A 536 24.26 -39.25 -6.58
C PRO A 536 23.76 -38.14 -5.64
N ALA A 537 23.73 -38.42 -4.33
CA ALA A 537 23.22 -37.51 -3.33
C ALA A 537 23.99 -36.16 -3.25
N ASP A 538 25.31 -36.21 -3.49
CA ASP A 538 26.15 -35.01 -3.53
C ASP A 538 25.88 -34.13 -4.77
N GLU A 539 25.51 -34.73 -5.89
CA GLU A 539 25.06 -34.00 -7.08
C GLU A 539 23.67 -33.42 -6.89
N GLU A 540 22.78 -34.14 -6.22
CA GLU A 540 21.47 -33.58 -5.84
C GLU A 540 21.63 -32.37 -4.89
N ALA A 541 22.48 -32.48 -3.89
CA ALA A 541 22.77 -31.36 -2.97
C ALA A 541 23.33 -30.14 -3.72
N ARG A 542 24.27 -30.34 -4.65
CA ARG A 542 24.81 -29.28 -5.52
C ARG A 542 23.75 -28.67 -6.44
N PHE A 543 22.79 -29.46 -6.90
CA PHE A 543 21.67 -28.95 -7.69
C PHE A 543 20.70 -28.11 -6.87
N LYS A 544 20.42 -28.51 -5.62
CA LYS A 544 19.50 -27.79 -4.73
C LYS A 544 20.05 -26.45 -4.23
N ALA A 545 21.35 -26.34 -4.00
CA ALA A 545 21.96 -25.18 -3.37
C ALA A 545 21.65 -23.86 -4.10
N PRO A 546 21.91 -23.71 -5.42
CA PRO A 546 21.63 -22.45 -6.12
C PRO A 546 20.14 -22.08 -6.16
N ILE A 547 19.25 -23.07 -6.08
CA ILE A 547 17.80 -22.83 -6.03
C ILE A 547 17.43 -22.22 -4.68
N ARG A 548 17.95 -22.76 -3.58
CA ARG A 548 17.75 -22.20 -2.24
C ARG A 548 18.26 -20.75 -2.17
N ASP A 549 19.49 -20.53 -2.64
CA ASP A 549 20.12 -19.18 -2.63
C ASP A 549 19.31 -18.17 -3.43
N LEU A 550 18.75 -18.58 -4.58
CA LEU A 550 17.87 -17.75 -5.39
C LEU A 550 16.60 -17.35 -4.60
N TYR A 551 15.92 -18.32 -4.01
CA TYR A 551 14.68 -18.08 -3.27
C TYR A 551 14.90 -17.26 -2.00
N GLU A 552 16.02 -17.47 -1.27
CA GLU A 552 16.37 -16.67 -0.11
C GLU A 552 16.64 -15.20 -0.49
N ARG A 553 17.39 -14.99 -1.56
CA ARG A 553 17.68 -13.65 -2.07
C ARG A 553 16.43 -12.93 -2.55
N GLU A 554 15.63 -13.58 -3.41
CA GLU A 554 14.49 -12.97 -4.06
C GLU A 554 13.23 -12.96 -3.18
N GLY A 555 13.18 -13.84 -2.18
CA GLY A 555 12.13 -13.85 -1.17
C GLY A 555 12.33 -12.85 -0.03
N SER A 556 13.46 -12.15 0.04
CA SER A 556 13.75 -11.23 1.13
C SER A 556 12.87 -9.96 1.08
N PRO A 557 12.55 -9.33 2.22
CA PRO A 557 11.76 -8.10 2.26
C PRO A 557 12.48 -6.94 1.56
N TYR A 558 13.81 -6.95 1.51
CA TYR A 558 14.58 -5.91 0.81
C TYR A 558 14.50 -6.05 -0.71
N PHE A 559 14.44 -7.27 -1.22
CA PHE A 559 14.20 -7.51 -2.65
C PHE A 559 12.78 -7.08 -3.06
N SER A 560 11.80 -7.34 -2.19
CA SER A 560 10.40 -6.93 -2.36
C SER A 560 10.25 -5.41 -2.38
N THR A 561 10.73 -4.74 -1.33
CA THR A 561 10.55 -3.29 -1.17
C THR A 561 11.32 -2.49 -2.22
N ALA A 562 12.52 -2.98 -2.64
CA ALA A 562 13.25 -2.37 -3.75
C ALA A 562 12.43 -2.31 -5.05
N ARG A 563 11.50 -3.25 -5.24
CA ARG A 563 10.62 -3.41 -6.42
C ARG A 563 9.20 -2.92 -6.22
N LEU A 564 8.91 -2.30 -5.06
CA LEU A 564 7.57 -1.81 -4.68
C LEU A 564 6.50 -2.91 -4.67
N TRP A 565 6.85 -4.12 -4.19
CA TRP A 565 5.84 -5.15 -3.91
C TRP A 565 5.11 -4.89 -2.60
N ASP A 566 5.64 -3.97 -1.80
CA ASP A 566 5.10 -3.44 -0.55
C ASP A 566 5.22 -1.91 -0.52
N ASP A 567 4.69 -1.29 0.53
CA ASP A 567 4.77 0.14 0.78
C ASP A 567 5.87 0.47 1.80
N GLY A 568 6.62 -0.53 2.26
CA GLY A 568 7.80 -0.39 3.10
C GLY A 568 8.03 -1.56 4.07
N VAL A 569 9.29 -1.75 4.42
CA VAL A 569 9.69 -2.63 5.53
C VAL A 569 9.65 -1.81 6.82
N ILE A 570 9.01 -2.36 7.86
CA ILE A 570 8.78 -1.69 9.14
C ILE A 570 9.26 -2.54 10.32
N ALA A 571 9.75 -1.91 11.38
CA ALA A 571 10.07 -2.62 12.60
C ALA A 571 8.78 -3.15 13.26
N PRO A 572 8.79 -4.37 13.84
CA PRO A 572 7.60 -4.95 14.47
C PRO A 572 6.92 -4.02 15.47
N ARG A 573 7.69 -3.38 16.34
CA ARG A 573 7.21 -2.42 17.35
C ARG A 573 6.50 -1.19 16.80
N ASP A 574 6.79 -0.79 15.55
CA ASP A 574 6.18 0.36 14.88
C ASP A 574 4.84 0.03 14.21
N THR A 575 4.44 -1.24 14.16
CA THR A 575 3.27 -1.72 13.40
C THR A 575 1.99 -1.00 13.83
N ARG A 576 1.74 -0.87 15.14
CA ARG A 576 0.55 -0.15 15.65
C ARG A 576 0.50 1.28 15.14
N ARG A 577 1.60 2.02 15.26
CA ARG A 577 1.70 3.42 14.85
C ARG A 577 1.49 3.58 13.34
N ILE A 578 2.14 2.73 12.54
CA ILE A 578 2.06 2.78 11.08
C ILE A 578 0.66 2.40 10.58
N LEU A 579 0.07 1.34 11.11
CA LEU A 579 -1.31 0.97 10.79
C LEU A 579 -2.32 2.06 11.19
N SER A 580 -2.11 2.75 12.30
CA SER A 580 -2.97 3.85 12.73
C SER A 580 -2.92 5.03 11.76
N LEU A 581 -1.73 5.39 11.26
CA LEU A 581 -1.56 6.44 10.25
C LEU A 581 -2.19 6.02 8.92
N ALA A 582 -1.96 4.78 8.50
CA ALA A 582 -2.53 4.23 7.28
C ALA A 582 -4.07 4.17 7.33
N LEU A 583 -4.62 3.75 8.47
CA LEU A 583 -6.07 3.71 8.72
C LEU A 583 -6.65 5.13 8.70
N SER A 584 -6.00 6.08 9.38
CA SER A 584 -6.41 7.49 9.35
C SER A 584 -6.47 8.00 7.91
N ALA A 585 -5.41 7.79 7.12
CA ALA A 585 -5.36 8.19 5.72
C ALA A 585 -6.51 7.57 4.89
N ALA A 586 -6.76 6.27 5.04
CA ALA A 586 -7.79 5.56 4.30
C ALA A 586 -9.22 6.05 4.61
N LEU A 587 -9.46 6.56 5.81
CA LEU A 587 -10.76 7.07 6.24
C LEU A 587 -11.10 8.47 5.68
N ASN A 588 -10.29 9.04 4.80
CA ASN A 588 -10.70 10.21 3.99
C ASN A 588 -11.58 9.82 2.79
N ALA A 589 -11.51 8.57 2.35
CA ALA A 589 -12.37 8.05 1.28
C ALA A 589 -13.67 7.45 1.84
N PRO A 590 -14.78 7.54 1.11
CA PRO A 590 -15.96 6.72 1.39
C PRO A 590 -15.60 5.23 1.32
N HIS A 591 -16.20 4.40 2.16
CA HIS A 591 -15.93 2.97 2.21
C HIS A 591 -17.18 2.14 2.56
N GLY A 592 -17.11 0.83 2.34
CA GLY A 592 -18.23 -0.08 2.53
C GLY A 592 -19.42 0.26 1.62
N ARG A 593 -20.64 -0.01 2.07
CA ARG A 593 -21.87 0.24 1.30
C ARG A 593 -22.14 1.71 1.00
N ALA A 594 -21.48 2.62 1.69
CA ALA A 594 -21.59 4.06 1.42
C ALA A 594 -20.84 4.49 0.16
N ALA A 595 -19.85 3.71 -0.28
CA ALA A 595 -19.03 4.03 -1.46
C ALA A 595 -19.75 3.72 -2.78
N ASP A 596 -20.58 2.66 -2.80
CA ASP A 596 -21.28 2.27 -4.03
C ASP A 596 -22.48 1.39 -3.67
N ARG A 597 -23.69 1.82 -4.04
CA ARG A 597 -24.92 1.10 -3.70
C ARG A 597 -25.26 -0.02 -4.69
N GLU A 598 -24.61 -0.07 -5.84
CA GLU A 598 -24.99 -0.99 -6.92
C GLU A 598 -24.17 -2.30 -6.92
N ALA A 599 -22.98 -2.31 -6.34
CA ALA A 599 -22.11 -3.47 -6.31
C ALA A 599 -21.89 -4.01 -4.89
N GLY A 600 -22.44 -5.13 -4.57
CA GLY A 600 -22.21 -5.80 -3.29
C GLY A 600 -22.55 -7.28 -3.38
N PHE A 601 -21.78 -8.10 -2.66
CA PHE A 601 -22.16 -9.48 -2.43
C PHE A 601 -22.96 -9.63 -1.13
N GLY A 602 -23.82 -10.62 -1.07
CA GLY A 602 -24.49 -11.00 0.16
C GLY A 602 -23.57 -11.78 1.10
N VAL A 603 -24.02 -12.03 2.33
CA VAL A 603 -23.33 -12.95 3.23
C VAL A 603 -23.60 -14.38 2.77
N PHE A 604 -22.55 -15.11 2.38
CA PHE A 604 -22.67 -16.53 2.05
C PHE A 604 -22.82 -17.36 3.33
N ARG A 605 -23.84 -18.19 3.38
CA ARG A 605 -23.98 -19.17 4.47
C ARG A 605 -22.99 -20.30 4.22
N MET A 606 -22.17 -20.62 5.22
CA MET A 606 -21.12 -21.64 5.17
C MET A 606 -21.53 -22.90 5.91
#